data_9dbb71f114f67c3cf2871020defbd4e9
#
_entry.id   9dbb71f114f67c3cf2871020defbd4e9
#
_cell.length_a   1.000
_cell.length_b   1.000
_cell.length_c   1.000
_cell.angle_alpha   90.00
_cell.angle_beta   90.00
_cell.angle_gamma   90.00
#
_symmetry.space_group_name_H-M   'P 1'
#
loop_
_entity.id
_entity.type
_entity.pdbx_description
1 polymer ?
#
loop_
_entity_poly.entity_id
_entity_poly.type
_entity_poly.pdbx_seq_one_letter_code
_entity_poly.pdbx_strand_id
1 'polypeptide(L)'
;MEKEIIYIADLDQDVDDVVAAHYLHNEGVLKCVVCDPYPKSEDGLKRKDILESLGIQVLKKMPPIAKYVFVGGALTLVADYIKMHHIDWLVMNGGFVGTNIASFELDKFKGKETVRTFNFNCDINATDYVLKAEKERISN
;
A
#
# COMPACT_ATOMS: atom_id res chain seq x y z
N MET A 1 -19.98 7.20 -8.56
CA MET A 1 -19.31 6.71 -7.33
C MET A 1 -18.31 7.77 -6.87
N GLU A 2 -18.29 8.07 -5.60
CA GLU A 2 -17.31 9.02 -5.06
C GLU A 2 -15.91 8.44 -5.14
N LYS A 3 -14.93 9.28 -5.51
CA LYS A 3 -13.51 8.88 -5.52
C LYS A 3 -13.01 8.88 -4.09
N GLU A 4 -12.87 7.71 -3.48
CA GLU A 4 -12.55 7.60 -2.04
C GLU A 4 -11.26 6.84 -1.73
N ILE A 5 -10.75 6.05 -2.68
CA ILE A 5 -9.55 5.24 -2.45
C ILE A 5 -8.30 6.12 -2.52
N ILE A 6 -7.49 6.04 -1.47
CA ILE A 6 -6.14 6.57 -1.42
C ILE A 6 -5.20 5.39 -1.65
N TYR A 7 -4.33 5.51 -2.65
CA TYR A 7 -3.34 4.49 -2.96
C TYR A 7 -1.96 4.94 -2.50
N ILE A 8 -1.32 4.18 -1.63
CA ILE A 8 0.05 4.43 -1.18
C ILE A 8 1.00 3.63 -2.07
N ALA A 9 1.89 4.33 -2.77
CA ALA A 9 2.75 3.81 -3.82
C ALA A 9 4.24 3.97 -3.50
N ASP A 10 5.06 2.97 -3.86
CA ASP A 10 6.50 3.08 -4.01
C ASP A 10 6.84 3.19 -5.50
N LEU A 11 7.10 4.38 -5.98
CA LEU A 11 7.38 4.63 -7.39
C LEU A 11 8.85 4.44 -7.78
N ASP A 12 9.76 4.31 -6.81
CA ASP A 12 11.18 4.15 -7.10
C ASP A 12 11.58 2.73 -7.52
N GLN A 13 10.81 1.71 -7.11
CA GLN A 13 11.18 0.31 -7.30
C GLN A 13 10.82 -0.21 -8.70
N ASP A 14 9.55 -0.30 -9.02
CA ASP A 14 9.08 -0.84 -10.30
C ASP A 14 7.77 -0.18 -10.77
N VAL A 15 7.11 -0.77 -11.77
CA VAL A 15 5.95 -0.16 -12.43
C VAL A 15 4.60 -0.65 -11.89
N ASP A 16 4.58 -1.60 -10.98
CA ASP A 16 3.34 -2.25 -10.53
C ASP A 16 2.39 -1.26 -9.86
N ASP A 17 2.90 -0.35 -9.05
CA ASP A 17 2.12 0.68 -8.39
C ASP A 17 1.54 1.72 -9.38
N VAL A 18 2.25 2.01 -10.47
CA VAL A 18 1.71 2.85 -11.55
C VAL A 18 0.52 2.17 -12.22
N VAL A 19 0.64 0.87 -12.50
CA VAL A 19 -0.43 0.08 -13.12
C VAL A 19 -1.64 0.00 -12.19
N ALA A 20 -1.42 -0.26 -10.92
CA ALA A 20 -2.50 -0.33 -9.92
C ALA A 20 -3.23 1.01 -9.78
N ALA A 21 -2.49 2.12 -9.66
CA ALA A 21 -3.07 3.46 -9.56
C ALA A 21 -3.86 3.83 -10.83
N HIS A 22 -3.34 3.51 -12.01
CA HIS A 22 -4.00 3.74 -13.28
C HIS A 22 -5.30 2.93 -13.38
N TYR A 23 -5.28 1.67 -12.98
CA TYR A 23 -6.47 0.83 -12.93
C TYR A 23 -7.56 1.44 -12.04
N LEU A 24 -7.23 1.80 -10.79
CA LEU A 24 -8.17 2.42 -9.87
C LEU A 24 -8.70 3.77 -10.37
N HIS A 25 -7.87 4.52 -11.08
CA HIS A 25 -8.29 5.77 -11.72
C HIS A 25 -9.31 5.53 -12.83
N ASN A 26 -9.07 4.55 -13.71
CA ASN A 26 -9.99 4.18 -14.79
C ASN A 26 -11.32 3.65 -14.26
N GLU A 27 -11.32 2.93 -13.13
CA GLU A 27 -12.53 2.51 -12.43
C GLU A 27 -13.29 3.69 -11.77
N GLY A 28 -12.72 4.89 -11.77
CA GLY A 28 -13.33 6.09 -11.21
C GLY A 28 -13.36 6.15 -9.68
N VAL A 29 -12.60 5.28 -9.00
CA VAL A 29 -12.60 5.17 -7.52
C VAL A 29 -11.38 5.78 -6.84
N LEU A 30 -10.30 6.08 -7.59
CA LEU A 30 -9.07 6.66 -7.04
C LEU A 30 -9.24 8.14 -6.70
N LYS A 31 -9.02 8.51 -5.45
CA LYS A 31 -9.00 9.89 -4.99
C LYS A 31 -7.63 10.53 -5.26
N CYS A 32 -6.56 9.89 -4.81
CA CYS A 32 -5.18 10.34 -5.00
C CYS A 32 -4.19 9.19 -4.77
N VAL A 33 -2.95 9.41 -5.20
CA VAL A 33 -1.79 8.60 -4.86
C VAL A 33 -0.97 9.35 -3.83
N VAL A 34 -0.51 8.64 -2.79
CA VAL A 34 0.46 9.14 -1.81
C VAL A 34 1.74 8.33 -1.97
N CYS A 35 2.87 8.99 -2.18
CA CYS A 35 4.14 8.29 -2.35
C CYS A 35 4.83 8.04 -1.01
N ASP A 36 5.21 6.78 -0.76
CA ASP A 36 6.02 6.37 0.38
C ASP A 36 7.06 5.31 -0.05
N PRO A 37 8.33 5.67 -0.16
CA PRO A 37 8.89 7.03 -0.06
C PRO A 37 8.49 7.93 -1.24
N TYR A 38 8.63 9.24 -1.05
CA TYR A 38 8.48 10.16 -2.18
C TYR A 38 9.60 9.91 -3.19
N PRO A 39 9.31 9.82 -4.49
CA PRO A 39 10.28 9.38 -5.49
C PRO A 39 11.51 10.29 -5.58
N LYS A 40 12.67 9.68 -5.65
CA LYS A 40 13.99 10.33 -5.76
C LYS A 40 14.76 9.87 -7.00
N SER A 41 14.50 8.64 -7.46
CA SER A 41 15.12 8.11 -8.67
C SER A 41 14.58 8.80 -9.93
N GLU A 42 15.36 8.79 -11.00
CA GLU A 42 14.90 9.30 -12.30
C GLU A 42 13.66 8.55 -12.78
N ASP A 43 13.65 7.23 -12.64
CA ASP A 43 12.50 6.40 -13.02
C ASP A 43 11.29 6.65 -12.12
N GLY A 44 11.48 6.81 -10.82
CA GLY A 44 10.41 7.15 -9.90
C GLY A 44 9.75 8.50 -10.21
N LEU A 45 10.55 9.50 -10.56
CA LEU A 45 10.06 10.82 -10.98
C LEU A 45 9.32 10.75 -12.32
N LYS A 46 9.79 9.95 -13.28
CA LYS A 46 9.08 9.71 -14.55
C LYS A 46 7.73 9.04 -14.31
N ARG A 47 7.67 8.04 -13.42
CA ARG A 47 6.42 7.35 -13.06
C ARG A 47 5.43 8.31 -12.40
N LYS A 48 5.90 9.18 -11.51
CA LYS A 48 5.10 10.25 -10.93
C LYS A 48 4.51 11.16 -12.02
N ASP A 49 5.34 11.62 -12.95
CA ASP A 49 4.91 12.47 -14.06
C ASP A 49 3.86 11.77 -14.96
N ILE A 50 3.99 10.46 -15.17
CA ILE A 50 2.98 9.65 -15.87
C ILE A 50 1.64 9.72 -15.13
N LEU A 51 1.62 9.49 -13.83
CA LEU A 51 0.39 9.54 -13.03
C LEU A 51 -0.24 10.94 -13.08
N GLU A 52 0.53 11.98 -12.92
CA GLU A 52 0.05 13.37 -12.99
C GLU A 52 -0.50 13.71 -14.38
N SER A 53 0.12 13.21 -15.47
CA SER A 53 -0.36 13.40 -16.84
C SER A 53 -1.71 12.74 -17.11
N LEU A 54 -2.07 11.72 -16.35
CA LEU A 54 -3.38 11.06 -16.37
C LEU A 54 -4.45 11.81 -15.55
N GLY A 55 -4.09 12.93 -14.93
CA GLY A 55 -4.97 13.69 -14.03
C GLY A 55 -5.07 13.14 -12.62
N ILE A 56 -4.13 12.26 -12.22
CA ILE A 56 -4.07 11.70 -10.87
C ILE A 56 -3.28 12.66 -9.97
N GLN A 57 -3.86 13.04 -8.84
CA GLN A 57 -3.17 13.84 -7.83
C GLN A 57 -2.15 12.97 -7.09
N VAL A 58 -0.89 13.40 -7.05
CA VAL A 58 0.20 12.71 -6.35
C VAL A 58 0.69 13.56 -5.17
N LEU A 59 0.63 12.99 -3.98
CA LEU A 59 0.89 13.67 -2.70
C LEU A 59 2.11 13.08 -1.99
N LYS A 60 2.72 13.88 -1.11
CA LYS A 60 3.81 13.46 -0.19
C LYS A 60 3.29 12.99 1.17
N LYS A 61 2.08 13.38 1.54
CA LYS A 61 1.50 13.12 2.86
C LYS A 61 0.09 12.61 2.73
N MET A 62 -0.34 11.84 3.71
CA MET A 62 -1.73 11.42 3.82
C MET A 62 -2.66 12.63 3.92
N PRO A 63 -3.79 12.62 3.20
CA PRO A 63 -4.83 13.63 3.37
C PRO A 63 -5.47 13.52 4.77
N PRO A 64 -6.10 14.58 5.27
CA PRO A 64 -6.71 14.58 6.61
C PRO A 64 -7.77 13.50 6.81
N ILE A 65 -8.47 13.11 5.74
CA ILE A 65 -9.49 12.08 5.75
C ILE A 65 -9.11 10.98 4.75
N ALA A 66 -8.90 9.78 5.26
CA ALA A 66 -8.56 8.58 4.49
C ALA A 66 -9.40 7.39 4.97
N LYS A 67 -10.54 7.16 4.33
CA LYS A 67 -11.45 6.05 4.70
C LYS A 67 -10.99 4.72 4.12
N TYR A 68 -10.65 4.71 2.84
CA TYR A 68 -10.23 3.52 2.10
C TYR A 68 -8.79 3.70 1.65
N VAL A 69 -7.89 2.91 2.21
CA VAL A 69 -6.45 3.00 1.92
C VAL A 69 -5.95 1.69 1.36
N PHE A 70 -5.38 1.75 0.16
CA PHE A 70 -4.72 0.63 -0.50
C PHE A 70 -3.21 0.90 -0.50
N VAL A 71 -2.42 -0.08 -0.07
CA VAL A 71 -0.98 0.08 0.10
C VAL A 71 -0.23 -0.89 -0.80
N GLY A 72 0.52 -0.35 -1.76
CA GLY A 72 1.45 -1.09 -2.61
C GLY A 72 2.89 -1.11 -2.10
N GLY A 73 3.21 -0.32 -1.08
CA GLY A 73 4.55 -0.16 -0.54
C GLY A 73 4.67 -0.46 0.95
N ALA A 74 5.60 0.22 1.63
CA ALA A 74 5.80 0.13 3.07
C ALA A 74 4.61 0.70 3.86
N LEU A 75 4.51 0.33 5.13
CA LEU A 75 3.42 0.76 6.02
C LEU A 75 3.76 1.98 6.89
N THR A 76 4.87 2.66 6.62
CA THR A 76 5.35 3.80 7.43
C THR A 76 4.30 4.90 7.58
N LEU A 77 3.72 5.37 6.47
CA LEU A 77 2.70 6.42 6.50
C LEU A 77 1.40 5.96 7.15
N VAL A 78 1.01 4.71 6.95
CA VAL A 78 -0.19 4.14 7.59
C VAL A 78 0.00 4.08 9.10
N ALA A 79 1.15 3.59 9.57
CA ALA A 79 1.45 3.51 11.00
C ALA A 79 1.37 4.87 11.69
N ASP A 80 1.91 5.90 11.05
CA ASP A 80 1.84 7.26 11.59
C ASP A 80 0.41 7.83 11.55
N TYR A 81 -0.30 7.58 10.46
CA TYR A 81 -1.67 8.08 10.28
C TYR A 81 -2.64 7.50 11.32
N ILE A 82 -2.62 6.19 11.56
CA ILE A 82 -3.56 5.54 12.47
C ILE A 82 -3.33 5.85 13.96
N LYS A 83 -2.23 6.50 14.33
CA LYS A 83 -2.03 7.02 15.70
C LYS A 83 -3.04 8.10 16.08
N MET A 84 -3.51 8.87 15.09
CA MET A 84 -4.36 10.04 15.28
C MET A 84 -5.66 9.99 14.49
N HIS A 85 -5.81 9.06 13.55
CA HIS A 85 -6.92 8.99 12.61
C HIS A 85 -7.42 7.55 12.45
N HIS A 86 -8.63 7.43 11.92
CA HIS A 86 -9.25 6.16 11.61
C HIS A 86 -9.22 5.87 10.10
N ILE A 87 -8.99 4.60 9.75
CA ILE A 87 -9.15 4.05 8.40
C ILE A 87 -10.27 3.01 8.45
N ASP A 88 -11.28 3.15 7.61
CA ASP A 88 -12.41 2.21 7.57
C ASP A 88 -11.98 0.87 6.94
N TRP A 89 -11.25 0.93 5.82
CA TRP A 89 -10.74 -0.21 5.10
C TRP A 89 -9.27 -0.03 4.73
N LEU A 90 -8.45 -0.99 5.15
CA LEU A 90 -7.03 -1.05 4.82
C LEU A 90 -6.74 -2.32 4.03
N VAL A 91 -6.28 -2.16 2.79
CA VAL A 91 -5.83 -3.26 1.92
C VAL A 91 -4.32 -3.11 1.70
N MET A 92 -3.58 -4.16 2.01
CA MET A 92 -2.12 -4.13 1.98
C MET A 92 -1.57 -5.20 1.05
N ASN A 93 -0.63 -4.83 0.20
CA ASN A 93 0.15 -5.77 -0.59
C ASN A 93 1.44 -6.10 0.15
N GLY A 94 1.45 -7.22 0.83
CA GLY A 94 2.61 -7.68 1.60
C GLY A 94 2.26 -8.86 2.49
N GLY A 95 3.25 -9.38 3.17
CA GLY A 95 3.05 -10.46 4.10
C GLY A 95 2.97 -11.85 3.45
N PHE A 96 3.26 -12.83 4.27
CA PHE A 96 3.11 -14.26 3.99
C PHE A 96 2.19 -14.84 5.06
N VAL A 97 1.04 -15.33 4.65
CA VAL A 97 0.00 -15.80 5.58
C VAL A 97 0.12 -17.29 5.90
N GLY A 98 1.16 -17.95 5.41
CA GLY A 98 1.41 -19.36 5.67
C GLY A 98 1.07 -20.28 4.49
N THR A 99 1.19 -21.58 4.74
CA THR A 99 0.81 -22.64 3.80
C THR A 99 -0.65 -23.03 3.98
N ASN A 100 -1.21 -23.75 3.01
CA ASN A 100 -2.60 -24.25 3.03
C ASN A 100 -3.70 -23.18 2.98
N ILE A 101 -3.37 -21.97 2.59
CA ILE A 101 -4.34 -20.88 2.38
C ILE A 101 -4.91 -20.93 0.96
N ALA A 102 -4.05 -21.19 -0.03
CA ALA A 102 -4.47 -21.40 -1.42
C ALA A 102 -4.64 -22.89 -1.73
N SER A 103 -5.40 -23.19 -2.78
CA SER A 103 -5.58 -24.57 -3.27
C SER A 103 -4.32 -25.18 -3.90
N PHE A 104 -3.28 -24.37 -4.07
CA PHE A 104 -1.97 -24.81 -4.58
C PHE A 104 -0.85 -24.14 -3.77
N GLU A 105 0.30 -24.78 -3.73
CA GLU A 105 1.51 -24.24 -3.10
C GLU A 105 2.55 -23.94 -4.17
N LEU A 106 3.09 -22.72 -4.13
CA LEU A 106 4.21 -22.36 -5.00
C LEU A 106 5.50 -23.00 -4.51
N ASP A 107 6.28 -23.60 -5.39
CA ASP A 107 7.52 -24.30 -5.06
C ASP A 107 8.48 -23.43 -4.23
N LYS A 108 8.54 -22.12 -4.49
CA LYS A 108 9.37 -21.20 -3.72
C LYS A 108 9.00 -21.06 -2.24
N PHE A 109 7.78 -21.47 -1.86
CA PHE A 109 7.29 -21.42 -0.47
C PHE A 109 7.21 -22.78 0.20
N LYS A 110 7.40 -23.85 -0.57
CA LYS A 110 7.26 -25.22 -0.08
C LYS A 110 8.13 -25.47 1.14
N GLY A 111 7.52 -25.96 2.22
CA GLY A 111 8.19 -26.27 3.48
C GLY A 111 8.66 -25.05 4.29
N LYS A 112 8.24 -23.84 3.94
CA LYS A 112 8.60 -22.62 4.67
C LYS A 112 7.50 -22.20 5.63
N GLU A 113 7.81 -22.11 6.91
CA GLU A 113 6.90 -21.57 7.93
C GLU A 113 6.85 -20.05 7.91
N THR A 114 7.96 -19.40 7.52
CA THR A 114 8.08 -17.94 7.43
C THR A 114 8.76 -17.53 6.13
N VAL A 115 8.33 -16.41 5.57
CA VAL A 115 8.94 -15.83 4.38
C VAL A 115 9.07 -14.33 4.56
N ARG A 116 10.26 -13.79 4.32
CA ARG A 116 10.46 -12.34 4.25
C ARG A 116 9.76 -11.82 3.01
N THR A 117 8.99 -10.75 3.17
CA THR A 117 8.32 -10.06 2.06
C THR A 117 8.86 -8.64 1.95
N PHE A 118 8.92 -8.09 0.73
CA PHE A 118 9.57 -6.80 0.49
C PHE A 118 8.87 -5.68 1.27
N ASN A 119 7.62 -5.41 0.98
CA ASN A 119 6.90 -4.26 1.54
C ASN A 119 6.85 -4.24 3.07
N PHE A 120 6.54 -5.38 3.70
CA PHE A 120 6.48 -5.47 5.15
C PHE A 120 7.86 -5.37 5.82
N ASN A 121 8.92 -5.74 5.11
CA ASN A 121 10.29 -5.63 5.63
C ASN A 121 10.94 -4.27 5.34
N CYS A 122 10.35 -3.41 4.52
CA CYS A 122 10.84 -2.04 4.32
C CYS A 122 10.79 -1.22 5.62
N ASP A 123 9.76 -1.44 6.45
CA ASP A 123 9.63 -0.84 7.77
C ASP A 123 8.96 -1.83 8.73
N ILE A 124 9.76 -2.67 9.38
CA ILE A 124 9.28 -3.74 10.26
C ILE A 124 8.52 -3.18 11.48
N ASN A 125 8.97 -2.05 12.03
CA ASN A 125 8.32 -1.44 13.19
C ASN A 125 6.93 -0.89 12.82
N ALA A 126 6.81 -0.24 11.68
CA ALA A 126 5.52 0.22 11.17
C ALA A 126 4.58 -0.96 10.89
N THR A 127 5.09 -2.01 10.25
CA THR A 127 4.31 -3.23 9.98
C THR A 127 3.80 -3.88 11.25
N ASP A 128 4.65 -4.08 12.24
CA ASP A 128 4.25 -4.65 13.54
C ASP A 128 3.18 -3.79 14.23
N TYR A 129 3.35 -2.48 14.22
CA TYR A 129 2.39 -1.53 14.79
C TYR A 129 1.03 -1.63 14.10
N VAL A 130 0.98 -1.59 12.77
CA VAL A 130 -0.27 -1.65 11.99
C VAL A 130 -0.98 -2.99 12.20
N LEU A 131 -0.27 -4.11 12.13
CA LEU A 131 -0.87 -5.44 12.31
C LEU A 131 -1.42 -5.64 13.73
N LYS A 132 -0.76 -5.11 14.76
CA LYS A 132 -1.27 -5.14 16.14
C LYS A 132 -2.52 -4.29 16.30
N ALA A 133 -2.52 -3.07 15.77
CA ALA A 133 -3.68 -2.17 15.82
C ALA A 133 -4.90 -2.78 15.10
N GLU A 134 -4.72 -3.41 13.94
CA GLU A 134 -5.80 -4.08 13.22
C GLU A 134 -6.33 -5.32 13.97
N LYS A 135 -5.46 -6.09 14.60
CA LYS A 135 -5.87 -7.23 15.44
C LYS A 135 -6.75 -6.79 16.61
N GLU A 136 -6.36 -5.72 17.30
CA GLU A 136 -7.16 -5.15 18.41
C GLU A 136 -8.51 -4.65 17.93
N ARG A 137 -8.57 -4.01 16.76
CA ARG A 137 -9.81 -3.53 16.16
C ARG A 137 -10.81 -4.66 15.84
N ILE A 138 -10.31 -5.79 15.33
CA ILE A 138 -11.16 -6.96 15.00
C ILE A 138 -11.63 -7.69 16.25
N SER A 139 -10.86 -7.64 17.34
CA SER A 139 -11.15 -8.34 18.59
C SER A 139 -12.16 -7.62 19.51
N ASN A 140 -12.47 -6.37 19.20
CA ASN A 140 -13.45 -5.53 19.87
C ASN A 140 -14.75 -5.39 19.07
#